data_d285ba85959a8c511aae40333d686b3f
#
_entry.id   d285ba85959a8c511aae40333d686b3f
#
_cell.length_a   1.000
_cell.length_b   1.000
_cell.length_c   1.000
_cell.angle_alpha   90.00
_cell.angle_beta   90.00
_cell.angle_gamma   90.00
#
_symmetry.space_group_name_H-M   'P 1'
#
loop_
_entity.id
_entity.type
_entity.pdbx_description
1 polymer ?
#
loop_
_entity_poly.entity_id
_entity_poly.type
_entity_poly.pdbx_seq_one_letter_code
_entity_poly.pdbx_strand_id
1 'polypeptide(L)'
;MLFRSVESHNGHLKRRLTQHLLLRGSRDFAGEADYDRFVEGVLVRANGGRHAKVAEELAVMRELPPTRLCEHDEVDCRVSSHSTIRVKQVTYSVPARFIGRRLRARVTEQRVEVYHGAEPVAELVRSKGRQAVIDYRHIIQALLRKPGAFARYRHREELFPDATYRAAHDKLVRDHGQRPGELEYLRLLKLTAELGVDAVSVPLAERVGAGSPPWRTESVRQSLCPSPVVAQVEPVVDLAVYDTLLGGALPGGEAAHVA
;
A
#
# COMPACT_ATOMS: atom_id res chain seq x y z
N MET A 1 34.03 -34.63 5.41
CA MET A 1 35.11 -33.78 5.98
C MET A 1 35.05 -32.31 5.51
N LEU A 2 34.02 -31.88 4.79
CA LEU A 2 33.88 -30.50 4.23
C LEU A 2 33.38 -29.44 5.24
N PHE A 3 32.71 -29.83 6.32
CA PHE A 3 32.10 -28.85 7.25
C PHE A 3 33.08 -28.11 8.17
N ARG A 4 34.24 -28.71 8.51
CA ARG A 4 35.24 -28.06 9.37
C ARG A 4 35.86 -26.79 8.76
N SER A 5 35.96 -26.68 7.45
CA SER A 5 36.58 -25.51 6.80
C SER A 5 35.71 -24.24 6.91
N VAL A 6 34.39 -24.37 6.80
CA VAL A 6 33.45 -23.23 6.87
C VAL A 6 33.38 -22.66 8.29
N GLU A 7 33.33 -23.53 9.32
CA GLU A 7 33.36 -23.10 10.73
C GLU A 7 34.65 -22.36 11.09
N SER A 8 35.79 -22.86 10.61
CA SER A 8 37.07 -22.18 10.79
C SER A 8 37.10 -20.78 10.20
N HIS A 9 36.59 -20.59 8.96
CA HIS A 9 36.55 -19.30 8.31
C HIS A 9 35.61 -18.32 9.03
N ASN A 10 34.45 -18.77 9.46
CA ASN A 10 33.53 -17.98 10.28
C ASN A 10 34.15 -17.55 11.61
N GLY A 11 34.89 -18.47 12.26
CA GLY A 11 35.65 -18.16 13.48
C GLY A 11 36.74 -17.11 13.27
N HIS A 12 37.42 -17.13 12.14
CA HIS A 12 38.41 -16.10 11.77
C HIS A 12 37.76 -14.74 11.51
N LEU A 13 36.62 -14.72 10.80
CA LEU A 13 35.90 -13.47 10.54
C LEU A 13 35.40 -12.84 11.85
N LYS A 14 34.79 -13.63 12.74
CA LYS A 14 34.33 -13.16 14.06
C LYS A 14 35.47 -12.54 14.87
N ARG A 15 36.63 -13.16 14.89
CA ARG A 15 37.78 -12.61 15.59
C ARG A 15 38.27 -11.30 14.99
N ARG A 16 38.32 -11.20 13.66
CA ARG A 16 38.70 -9.96 12.96
C ARG A 16 37.70 -8.83 13.25
N LEU A 17 36.40 -9.10 13.18
CA LEU A 17 35.39 -8.12 13.52
C LEU A 17 35.55 -7.62 14.96
N THR A 18 35.78 -8.53 15.91
CA THR A 18 36.02 -8.15 17.31
C THR A 18 37.26 -7.29 17.48
N GLN A 19 38.37 -7.65 16.80
CA GLN A 19 39.59 -6.82 16.83
C GLN A 19 39.38 -5.43 16.24
N HIS A 20 38.68 -5.34 15.12
CA HIS A 20 38.37 -4.04 14.50
C HIS A 20 37.40 -3.20 15.34
N LEU A 21 36.47 -3.80 16.06
CA LEU A 21 35.62 -3.12 17.03
C LEU A 21 36.43 -2.55 18.21
N LEU A 22 37.40 -3.32 18.71
CA LEU A 22 38.32 -2.83 19.74
C LEU A 22 39.17 -1.65 19.26
N LEU A 23 39.68 -1.72 18.01
CA LEU A 23 40.42 -0.61 17.40
C LEU A 23 39.56 0.64 17.16
N ARG A 24 38.27 0.46 16.88
CA ARG A 24 37.33 1.56 16.75
C ARG A 24 37.05 2.27 18.07
N GLY A 25 37.20 1.57 19.19
CA GLY A 25 36.98 2.13 20.53
C GLY A 25 35.51 2.22 20.97
N SER A 26 34.56 1.91 20.10
CA SER A 26 33.11 1.87 20.41
C SER A 26 32.41 0.73 19.69
N ARG A 27 31.40 0.16 20.33
CA ARG A 27 30.50 -0.83 19.76
C ARG A 27 29.21 -0.21 19.20
N ASP A 28 28.98 1.07 19.47
CA ASP A 28 27.80 1.79 19.05
C ASP A 28 27.95 2.29 17.62
N PHE A 29 26.90 2.16 16.83
CA PHE A 29 26.82 2.61 15.45
C PHE A 29 25.69 3.64 15.33
N ALA A 30 25.87 4.65 14.47
CA ALA A 30 24.86 5.67 14.24
C ALA A 30 23.61 5.12 13.53
N GLY A 31 23.72 3.92 12.92
CA GLY A 31 22.63 3.23 12.26
C GLY A 31 23.16 2.03 11.46
N GLU A 32 22.22 1.30 10.81
CA GLU A 32 22.52 0.10 10.03
C GLU A 32 23.57 0.37 8.92
N ALA A 33 23.43 1.49 8.21
CA ALA A 33 24.36 1.87 7.15
C ALA A 33 25.82 2.14 7.65
N ASP A 34 25.98 2.57 8.90
CA ASP A 34 27.30 2.75 9.52
C ASP A 34 27.91 1.40 9.91
N TYR A 35 27.09 0.50 10.41
CA TYR A 35 27.48 -0.88 10.68
C TYR A 35 27.91 -1.61 9.42
N ASP A 36 27.14 -1.51 8.33
CA ASP A 36 27.44 -2.17 7.07
C ASP A 36 28.75 -1.67 6.48
N ARG A 37 29.00 -0.37 6.49
CA ARG A 37 30.30 0.21 6.05
C ARG A 37 31.48 -0.31 6.88
N PHE A 38 31.28 -0.45 8.18
CA PHE A 38 32.29 -1.02 9.05
C PHE A 38 32.62 -2.46 8.67
N VAL A 39 31.58 -3.31 8.52
CA VAL A 39 31.72 -4.72 8.14
C VAL A 39 32.40 -4.84 6.77
N GLU A 40 31.95 -4.08 5.79
CA GLU A 40 32.54 -4.05 4.45
C GLU A 40 34.02 -3.68 4.47
N GLY A 41 34.40 -2.65 5.24
CA GLY A 41 35.78 -2.27 5.43
C GLY A 41 36.66 -3.38 6.06
N VAL A 42 36.12 -4.19 6.96
CA VAL A 42 36.81 -5.36 7.53
C VAL A 42 36.95 -6.46 6.48
N LEU A 43 35.90 -6.72 5.69
CA LEU A 43 35.92 -7.74 4.64
C LEU A 43 36.89 -7.40 3.51
N VAL A 44 36.94 -6.16 3.05
CA VAL A 44 37.89 -5.67 2.03
C VAL A 44 39.33 -5.94 2.49
N ARG A 45 39.66 -5.56 3.73
CA ARG A 45 40.99 -5.83 4.29
C ARG A 45 41.29 -7.32 4.46
N ALA A 46 40.29 -8.11 4.85
CA ALA A 46 40.41 -9.56 5.01
C ALA A 46 40.68 -10.28 3.68
N ASN A 47 40.10 -9.78 2.60
CA ASN A 47 40.16 -10.38 1.27
C ASN A 47 41.30 -9.84 0.41
N GLY A 48 41.95 -8.74 0.80
CA GLY A 48 42.99 -8.08 0.03
C GLY A 48 44.14 -8.99 -0.44
N GLY A 49 44.56 -9.92 0.41
CA GLY A 49 45.60 -10.90 0.07
C GLY A 49 45.14 -12.08 -0.80
N ARG A 50 43.84 -12.17 -1.16
CA ARG A 50 43.31 -13.30 -1.93
C ARG A 50 43.03 -12.99 -3.40
N HIS A 51 43.20 -11.73 -3.82
CA HIS A 51 42.86 -11.29 -5.16
C HIS A 51 43.54 -12.10 -6.27
N ALA A 52 44.84 -12.38 -6.14
CA ALA A 52 45.58 -13.17 -7.13
C ALA A 52 45.02 -14.58 -7.29
N LYS A 53 44.77 -15.28 -6.16
CA LYS A 53 44.23 -16.64 -6.18
C LYS A 53 42.77 -16.68 -6.74
N VAL A 54 41.97 -15.67 -6.38
CA VAL A 54 40.60 -15.57 -6.92
C VAL A 54 40.65 -15.30 -8.44
N ALA A 55 41.58 -14.48 -8.92
CA ALA A 55 41.74 -14.25 -10.34
C ALA A 55 42.12 -15.54 -11.10
N GLU A 56 43.05 -16.36 -10.55
CA GLU A 56 43.39 -17.67 -11.09
C GLU A 56 42.20 -18.62 -11.12
N GLU A 57 41.40 -18.69 -10.06
CA GLU A 57 40.18 -19.50 -10.00
C GLU A 57 39.15 -19.03 -11.03
N LEU A 58 38.91 -17.69 -11.13
CA LEU A 58 37.96 -17.13 -12.08
C LEU A 58 38.33 -17.42 -13.55
N ALA A 59 39.63 -17.47 -13.87
CA ALA A 59 40.10 -17.78 -15.20
C ALA A 59 39.79 -19.24 -15.65
N VAL A 60 39.58 -20.16 -14.69
CA VAL A 60 39.28 -21.57 -14.93
C VAL A 60 37.79 -21.89 -14.73
N MET A 61 37.05 -20.98 -14.10
CA MET A 61 35.61 -21.14 -13.88
C MET A 61 34.85 -21.11 -15.22
N ARG A 62 33.80 -21.92 -15.28
CA ARG A 62 32.86 -21.86 -16.42
C ARG A 62 32.14 -20.51 -16.41
N GLU A 63 31.84 -20.02 -17.60
CA GLU A 63 30.96 -18.87 -17.74
C GLU A 63 29.64 -19.10 -17.03
N LEU A 64 29.10 -18.03 -16.42
CA LEU A 64 27.81 -18.08 -15.76
C LEU A 64 26.71 -18.37 -16.80
N PRO A 65 25.69 -19.18 -16.47
CA PRO A 65 24.56 -19.39 -17.37
C PRO A 65 23.93 -18.06 -17.77
N PRO A 66 23.50 -17.88 -19.03
CA PRO A 66 22.89 -16.64 -19.51
C PRO A 66 21.57 -16.33 -18.77
N THR A 67 20.95 -17.35 -18.19
CA THR A 67 19.72 -17.21 -17.42
C THR A 67 20.04 -17.32 -15.93
N ARG A 68 19.75 -16.26 -15.19
CA ARG A 68 19.88 -16.26 -13.73
C ARG A 68 18.89 -17.27 -13.11
N LEU A 69 19.33 -18.04 -12.15
CA LEU A 69 18.44 -18.92 -11.39
C LEU A 69 17.37 -18.10 -10.68
N CYS A 70 16.17 -18.65 -10.63
CA CYS A 70 15.07 -18.01 -9.93
C CYS A 70 15.39 -17.90 -8.42
N GLU A 71 15.49 -16.67 -7.93
CA GLU A 71 15.76 -16.38 -6.51
C GLU A 71 14.47 -16.33 -5.69
N HIS A 72 13.44 -17.07 -6.07
CA HIS A 72 12.18 -17.10 -5.36
C HIS A 72 11.71 -18.53 -5.08
N ASP A 73 11.05 -18.69 -3.96
CA ASP A 73 10.28 -19.90 -3.66
C ASP A 73 8.84 -19.73 -4.16
N GLU A 74 8.28 -20.74 -4.79
CA GLU A 74 6.86 -20.75 -5.14
C GLU A 74 6.05 -21.53 -4.10
N VAL A 75 4.92 -20.94 -3.67
CA VAL A 75 4.01 -21.52 -2.69
C VAL A 75 2.58 -21.41 -3.21
N ASP A 76 1.89 -22.54 -3.36
CA ASP A 76 0.46 -22.54 -3.67
C ASP A 76 -0.36 -22.29 -2.40
N CYS A 77 -1.24 -21.29 -2.45
CA CYS A 77 -2.05 -20.85 -1.34
C CYS A 77 -3.53 -20.82 -1.69
N ARG A 78 -4.38 -21.18 -0.72
CA ARG A 78 -5.82 -20.96 -0.84
C ARG A 78 -6.23 -19.71 -0.09
N VAL A 79 -7.05 -18.86 -0.73
CA VAL A 79 -7.56 -17.63 -0.10
C VAL A 79 -8.66 -17.99 0.90
N SER A 80 -8.48 -17.53 2.14
CA SER A 80 -9.44 -17.71 3.22
C SER A 80 -10.68 -16.82 3.05
N SER A 81 -11.71 -17.08 3.87
CA SER A 81 -12.91 -16.21 3.96
C SER A 81 -12.61 -14.79 4.45
N HIS A 82 -11.44 -14.57 5.05
CA HIS A 82 -10.97 -13.26 5.51
C HIS A 82 -10.12 -12.51 4.49
N SER A 83 -10.11 -12.95 3.21
CA SER A 83 -9.28 -12.36 2.14
C SER A 83 -7.79 -12.43 2.44
N THR A 84 -7.35 -13.53 3.02
CA THR A 84 -5.96 -13.74 3.39
C THR A 84 -5.42 -15.06 2.85
N ILE A 85 -4.12 -15.07 2.57
CA ILE A 85 -3.33 -16.26 2.28
C ILE A 85 -2.27 -16.44 3.36
N ARG A 86 -1.86 -17.67 3.57
CA ARG A 86 -0.75 -18.00 4.46
C ARG A 86 0.45 -18.42 3.62
N VAL A 87 1.49 -17.62 3.67
CA VAL A 87 2.76 -17.90 2.98
C VAL A 87 3.82 -18.18 4.04
N LYS A 88 4.36 -19.39 4.05
CA LYS A 88 5.23 -19.88 5.13
C LYS A 88 4.49 -19.73 6.48
N GLN A 89 4.90 -18.83 7.34
CA GLN A 89 4.28 -18.62 8.66
C GLN A 89 3.58 -17.27 8.80
N VAL A 90 3.56 -16.47 7.75
CA VAL A 90 2.98 -15.12 7.75
C VAL A 90 1.66 -15.10 7.00
N THR A 91 0.71 -14.33 7.49
CA THR A 91 -0.60 -14.11 6.86
C THR A 91 -0.54 -12.80 6.06
N TYR A 92 -0.91 -12.86 4.78
CA TYR A 92 -0.94 -11.72 3.88
C TYR A 92 -2.36 -11.51 3.36
N SER A 93 -2.79 -10.26 3.24
CA SER A 93 -4.08 -9.95 2.60
C SER A 93 -3.97 -9.98 1.08
N VAL A 94 -5.07 -10.38 0.46
CA VAL A 94 -5.25 -10.36 -1.00
C VAL A 94 -6.62 -9.81 -1.35
N PRO A 95 -6.87 -9.29 -2.56
CA PRO A 95 -8.17 -8.75 -2.93
C PRO A 95 -9.30 -9.74 -2.69
N ALA A 96 -10.39 -9.27 -2.06
CA ALA A 96 -11.52 -10.08 -1.61
C ALA A 96 -12.22 -10.86 -2.74
N ARG A 97 -12.07 -10.43 -3.99
CA ARG A 97 -12.61 -11.12 -5.17
C ARG A 97 -12.03 -12.53 -5.37
N PHE A 98 -10.89 -12.83 -4.74
CA PHE A 98 -10.24 -14.14 -4.85
C PHE A 98 -10.55 -15.09 -3.69
N ILE A 99 -11.48 -14.74 -2.78
CA ILE A 99 -11.90 -15.64 -1.69
C ILE A 99 -12.27 -17.02 -2.23
N GLY A 100 -11.69 -18.07 -1.64
CA GLY A 100 -11.90 -19.46 -2.02
C GLY A 100 -11.05 -19.95 -3.20
N ARG A 101 -10.40 -19.05 -3.96
CA ARG A 101 -9.53 -19.40 -5.09
C ARG A 101 -8.16 -19.87 -4.60
N ARG A 102 -7.45 -20.59 -5.49
CA ARG A 102 -6.04 -20.91 -5.30
C ARG A 102 -5.22 -19.86 -6.02
N LEU A 103 -4.20 -19.33 -5.33
CA LEU A 103 -3.25 -18.36 -5.83
C LEU A 103 -1.83 -18.92 -5.66
N ARG A 104 -0.91 -18.50 -6.51
CA ARG A 104 0.50 -18.81 -6.40
C ARG A 104 1.23 -17.61 -5.84
N ALA A 105 2.00 -17.81 -4.78
CA ALA A 105 2.85 -16.78 -4.19
C ALA A 105 4.31 -17.07 -4.54
N ARG A 106 5.00 -16.08 -5.10
CA ARG A 106 6.44 -16.05 -5.27
C ARG A 106 7.05 -15.27 -4.14
N VAL A 107 7.95 -15.93 -3.42
CA VAL A 107 8.57 -15.38 -2.21
C VAL A 107 10.02 -15.08 -2.51
N THR A 108 10.34 -13.82 -2.65
CA THR A 108 11.73 -13.33 -2.72
C THR A 108 12.26 -13.00 -1.32
N GLU A 109 13.45 -12.46 -1.21
CA GLU A 109 13.99 -12.03 0.08
C GLU A 109 13.21 -10.85 0.69
N GLN A 110 12.72 -9.93 -0.13
CA GLN A 110 12.10 -8.68 0.30
C GLN A 110 10.60 -8.62 0.04
N ARG A 111 10.06 -9.43 -0.89
CA ARG A 111 8.69 -9.30 -1.39
C ARG A 111 7.98 -10.64 -1.49
N VAL A 112 6.66 -10.56 -1.42
CA VAL A 112 5.75 -11.65 -1.74
C VAL A 112 4.84 -11.17 -2.87
N GLU A 113 5.04 -11.75 -4.04
CA GLU A 113 4.24 -11.49 -5.22
C GLU A 113 3.17 -12.58 -5.35
N VAL A 114 1.93 -12.19 -5.53
CA VAL A 114 0.81 -13.14 -5.59
C VAL A 114 0.21 -13.13 -6.98
N TYR A 115 0.00 -14.31 -7.56
CA TYR A 115 -0.48 -14.52 -8.91
C TYR A 115 -1.74 -15.37 -8.94
N HIS A 116 -2.64 -15.05 -9.86
CA HIS A 116 -3.76 -15.91 -10.27
C HIS A 116 -3.53 -16.34 -11.72
N GLY A 117 -3.07 -17.58 -11.92
CA GLY A 117 -2.55 -18.00 -13.23
C GLY A 117 -1.28 -17.21 -13.58
N ALA A 118 -1.33 -16.45 -14.67
CA ALA A 118 -0.25 -15.57 -15.11
C ALA A 118 -0.42 -14.11 -14.65
N GLU A 119 -1.59 -13.73 -14.13
CA GLU A 119 -1.89 -12.35 -13.74
C GLU A 119 -1.38 -12.02 -12.34
N PRO A 120 -0.64 -10.91 -12.15
CA PRO A 120 -0.28 -10.42 -10.83
C PRO A 120 -1.52 -9.88 -10.11
N VAL A 121 -1.69 -10.29 -8.86
CA VAL A 121 -2.85 -9.95 -8.01
C VAL A 121 -2.49 -8.94 -6.95
N ALA A 122 -1.36 -9.14 -6.30
CA ALA A 122 -0.85 -8.30 -5.23
C ALA A 122 0.66 -8.45 -5.09
N GLU A 123 1.30 -7.36 -4.68
CA GLU A 123 2.70 -7.32 -4.28
C GLU A 123 2.76 -6.77 -2.85
N LEU A 124 3.42 -7.49 -1.96
CA LEU A 124 3.45 -7.22 -0.53
C LEU A 124 4.88 -7.29 -0.02
N VAL A 125 5.22 -6.44 0.94
CA VAL A 125 6.52 -6.50 1.61
C VAL A 125 6.60 -7.79 2.43
N ARG A 126 7.68 -8.53 2.28
CA ARG A 126 7.89 -9.75 3.06
C ARG A 126 8.17 -9.40 4.52
N SER A 127 7.32 -9.89 5.40
CA SER A 127 7.56 -9.82 6.84
C SER A 127 8.45 -10.99 7.29
N LYS A 128 9.46 -10.70 8.07
CA LYS A 128 10.30 -11.71 8.76
C LYS A 128 9.69 -12.13 10.11
N GLY A 129 8.65 -11.44 10.57
CA GLY A 129 7.91 -11.72 11.80
C GLY A 129 6.74 -12.68 11.60
N ARG A 130 5.96 -12.89 12.66
CA ARG A 130 4.70 -13.66 12.63
C ARG A 130 3.45 -12.79 12.51
N GLN A 131 3.62 -11.46 12.46
CA GLN A 131 2.51 -10.51 12.33
C GLN A 131 1.88 -10.61 10.94
N ALA A 132 0.56 -10.45 10.88
CA ALA A 132 -0.14 -10.40 9.62
C ALA A 132 0.18 -9.10 8.87
N VAL A 133 0.36 -9.19 7.57
CA VAL A 133 0.54 -8.04 6.68
C VAL A 133 -0.78 -7.82 5.95
N ILE A 134 -1.57 -6.86 6.42
CA ILE A 134 -2.91 -6.59 5.93
C ILE A 134 -2.94 -5.23 5.26
N ASP A 135 -3.22 -5.23 3.97
CA ASP A 135 -3.59 -4.01 3.24
C ASP A 135 -5.11 -3.88 3.24
N TYR A 136 -5.63 -2.85 3.91
CA TYR A 136 -7.07 -2.57 4.00
C TYR A 136 -7.72 -2.37 2.62
N ARG A 137 -6.97 -1.92 1.59
CA ARG A 137 -7.45 -1.74 0.22
C ARG A 137 -8.00 -3.03 -0.38
N HIS A 138 -7.44 -4.17 0.00
CA HIS A 138 -7.89 -5.48 -0.47
C HIS A 138 -9.29 -5.87 0.03
N ILE A 139 -9.72 -5.33 1.17
CA ILE A 139 -10.86 -5.82 1.94
C ILE A 139 -11.99 -4.78 2.01
N ILE A 140 -11.65 -3.49 1.90
CA ILE A 140 -12.57 -2.39 2.14
C ILE A 140 -13.87 -2.48 1.34
N GLN A 141 -13.80 -2.89 0.06
CA GLN A 141 -14.98 -3.04 -0.78
C GLN A 141 -15.93 -4.15 -0.29
N ALA A 142 -15.38 -5.23 0.25
CA ALA A 142 -16.17 -6.32 0.81
C ALA A 142 -16.83 -5.91 2.14
N LEU A 143 -16.11 -5.16 2.98
CA LEU A 143 -16.64 -4.63 4.24
C LEU A 143 -17.70 -3.57 4.02
N LEU A 144 -17.58 -2.71 3.01
CA LEU A 144 -18.62 -1.74 2.66
C LEU A 144 -19.92 -2.40 2.21
N ARG A 145 -19.84 -3.57 1.54
CA ARG A 145 -21.04 -4.37 1.19
C ARG A 145 -21.68 -5.04 2.40
N LYS A 146 -20.89 -5.35 3.44
CA LYS A 146 -21.34 -6.02 4.68
C LYS A 146 -20.73 -5.35 5.90
N PRO A 147 -21.15 -4.13 6.27
CA PRO A 147 -20.51 -3.34 7.34
C PRO A 147 -20.46 -4.07 8.69
N GLY A 148 -21.49 -4.87 9.02
CA GLY A 148 -21.50 -5.65 10.25
C GLY A 148 -20.43 -6.74 10.35
N ALA A 149 -19.67 -7.01 9.28
CA ALA A 149 -18.53 -7.91 9.33
C ALA A 149 -17.27 -7.23 9.92
N PHE A 150 -17.19 -5.90 9.94
CA PHE A 150 -16.05 -5.15 10.44
C PHE A 150 -15.76 -5.45 11.92
N ALA A 151 -16.79 -5.42 12.78
CA ALA A 151 -16.64 -5.70 14.21
C ALA A 151 -16.07 -7.11 14.50
N ARG A 152 -16.37 -8.08 13.62
CA ARG A 152 -15.97 -9.48 13.77
C ARG A 152 -14.78 -9.86 12.89
N TYR A 153 -14.21 -8.90 12.17
CA TYR A 153 -13.09 -9.17 11.29
C TYR A 153 -11.85 -9.55 12.11
N ARG A 154 -11.25 -10.69 11.81
CA ARG A 154 -10.12 -11.26 12.58
C ARG A 154 -8.93 -10.33 12.67
N HIS A 155 -8.66 -9.58 11.61
CA HIS A 155 -7.55 -8.65 11.48
C HIS A 155 -8.03 -7.20 11.51
N ARG A 156 -8.99 -6.90 12.41
CA ARG A 156 -9.58 -5.56 12.53
C ARG A 156 -8.54 -4.54 12.95
N GLU A 157 -7.63 -4.92 13.83
CA GLU A 157 -6.62 -4.03 14.38
C GLU A 157 -5.64 -3.54 13.30
N GLU A 158 -5.35 -4.38 12.33
CA GLU A 158 -4.48 -4.06 11.20
C GLU A 158 -5.17 -3.19 10.13
N LEU A 159 -6.48 -2.91 10.29
CA LEU A 159 -7.21 -1.98 9.41
C LEU A 159 -7.11 -0.52 9.87
N PHE A 160 -6.39 -0.24 10.94
CA PHE A 160 -6.09 1.12 11.37
C PHE A 160 -4.69 1.51 10.90
N PRO A 161 -4.55 2.43 9.91
CA PRO A 161 -3.24 2.85 9.41
C PRO A 161 -2.33 3.42 10.52
N ASP A 162 -2.91 4.22 11.42
CA ASP A 162 -2.22 4.81 12.55
C ASP A 162 -3.17 5.07 13.74
N ALA A 163 -2.64 5.66 14.80
CA ALA A 163 -3.39 6.01 16.00
C ALA A 163 -4.50 7.04 15.74
N THR A 164 -4.32 7.93 14.76
CA THR A 164 -5.31 8.95 14.38
C THR A 164 -6.58 8.30 13.82
N TYR A 165 -6.40 7.28 12.97
CA TYR A 165 -7.52 6.51 12.43
C TYR A 165 -8.25 5.71 13.51
N ARG A 166 -7.52 5.19 14.50
CA ARG A 166 -8.14 4.54 15.66
C ARG A 166 -9.00 5.53 16.43
N ALA A 167 -8.45 6.71 16.77
CA ALA A 167 -9.17 7.74 17.48
C ALA A 167 -10.38 8.27 16.68
N ALA A 168 -10.25 8.36 15.34
CA ALA A 168 -11.35 8.70 14.44
C ALA A 168 -12.48 7.67 14.50
N HIS A 169 -12.14 6.38 14.44
CA HIS A 169 -13.12 5.30 14.59
C HIS A 169 -13.87 5.42 15.92
N ASP A 170 -13.16 5.54 17.03
CA ASP A 170 -13.75 5.59 18.37
C ASP A 170 -14.65 6.83 18.54
N LYS A 171 -14.27 7.97 17.95
CA LYS A 171 -15.09 9.17 17.92
C LYS A 171 -16.35 8.97 17.07
N LEU A 172 -16.22 8.42 15.85
CA LEU A 172 -17.36 8.15 14.97
C LEU A 172 -18.38 7.18 15.61
N VAL A 173 -17.88 6.16 16.31
CA VAL A 173 -18.75 5.21 17.06
C VAL A 173 -19.42 5.90 18.23
N ARG A 174 -18.73 6.76 18.96
CA ARG A 174 -19.28 7.54 20.07
C ARG A 174 -20.38 8.50 19.61
N ASP A 175 -20.12 9.22 18.51
CA ASP A 175 -21.00 10.29 18.03
C ASP A 175 -22.23 9.77 17.28
N HIS A 176 -22.09 8.66 16.56
CA HIS A 176 -23.13 8.12 15.68
C HIS A 176 -23.69 6.74 16.10
N GLY A 177 -23.10 6.11 17.11
CA GLY A 177 -23.41 4.74 17.50
C GLY A 177 -22.62 3.70 16.72
N GLN A 178 -22.65 2.45 17.22
CA GLN A 178 -21.76 1.37 16.74
C GLN A 178 -21.83 1.14 15.23
N ARG A 179 -22.99 0.80 14.70
CA ARG A 179 -23.14 0.45 13.26
C ARG A 179 -22.95 1.64 12.32
N PRO A 180 -23.61 2.79 12.55
CA PRO A 180 -23.39 3.96 11.69
C PRO A 180 -21.96 4.48 11.75
N GLY A 181 -21.34 4.50 12.95
CA GLY A 181 -19.97 4.93 13.14
C GLY A 181 -18.94 4.03 12.42
N GLU A 182 -19.13 2.70 12.51
CA GLU A 182 -18.30 1.74 11.75
C GLU A 182 -18.46 1.92 10.24
N LEU A 183 -19.68 2.17 9.74
CA LEU A 183 -19.91 2.45 8.33
C LEU A 183 -19.20 3.73 7.87
N GLU A 184 -19.26 4.79 8.68
CA GLU A 184 -18.54 6.04 8.38
C GLU A 184 -17.03 5.81 8.38
N TYR A 185 -16.52 5.03 9.34
CA TYR A 185 -15.11 4.66 9.35
C TYR A 185 -14.69 3.86 8.10
N LEU A 186 -15.49 2.91 7.65
CA LEU A 186 -15.24 2.18 6.40
C LEU A 186 -15.25 3.10 5.17
N ARG A 187 -16.12 4.11 5.14
CA ARG A 187 -16.12 5.15 4.10
C ARG A 187 -14.85 6.00 4.15
N LEU A 188 -14.40 6.33 5.36
CA LEU A 188 -13.13 7.03 5.56
C LEU A 188 -11.94 6.22 5.04
N LEU A 189 -11.87 4.92 5.35
CA LEU A 189 -10.82 4.05 4.80
C LEU A 189 -10.87 3.96 3.28
N LYS A 190 -12.07 3.97 2.68
CA LYS A 190 -12.22 4.02 1.23
C LYS A 190 -11.66 5.33 0.67
N LEU A 191 -12.00 6.46 1.27
CA LEU A 191 -11.46 7.77 0.89
C LEU A 191 -9.93 7.79 1.00
N THR A 192 -9.39 7.20 2.07
CA THR A 192 -7.95 7.05 2.27
C THR A 192 -7.31 6.16 1.19
N ALA A 193 -8.00 5.11 0.75
CA ALA A 193 -7.51 4.27 -0.34
C ALA A 193 -7.46 5.01 -1.69
N GLU A 194 -8.34 5.98 -1.89
CA GLU A 194 -8.42 6.80 -3.11
C GLU A 194 -7.38 7.94 -3.11
N LEU A 195 -7.18 8.62 -1.98
CA LEU A 195 -6.37 9.85 -1.88
C LEU A 195 -5.00 9.66 -1.22
N GLY A 196 -4.77 8.52 -0.57
CA GLY A 196 -3.57 8.26 0.22
C GLY A 196 -3.72 8.62 1.71
N VAL A 197 -2.91 7.97 2.54
CA VAL A 197 -2.95 8.15 4.01
C VAL A 197 -2.52 9.57 4.39
N ASP A 198 -1.43 10.07 3.81
CA ASP A 198 -0.85 11.38 4.15
C ASP A 198 -1.83 12.54 3.88
N ALA A 199 -2.53 12.48 2.75
CA ALA A 199 -3.51 13.49 2.38
C ALA A 199 -4.70 13.56 3.36
N VAL A 200 -5.16 12.40 3.85
CA VAL A 200 -6.34 12.31 4.73
C VAL A 200 -5.97 12.53 6.19
N SER A 201 -4.75 12.20 6.61
CA SER A 201 -4.33 12.26 8.02
C SER A 201 -4.39 13.68 8.60
N VAL A 202 -4.01 14.70 7.82
CA VAL A 202 -4.01 16.11 8.29
C VAL A 202 -5.42 16.58 8.65
N PRO A 203 -6.41 16.60 7.72
CA PRO A 203 -7.76 17.03 8.05
C PRO A 203 -8.47 16.11 9.05
N LEU A 204 -8.03 14.85 9.16
CA LEU A 204 -8.56 13.91 10.12
C LEU A 204 -8.11 14.24 11.54
N ALA A 205 -6.84 14.59 11.74
CA ALA A 205 -6.29 14.96 13.03
C ALA A 205 -7.03 16.16 13.65
N GLU A 206 -7.38 17.17 12.82
CA GLU A 206 -8.18 18.33 13.25
C GLU A 206 -9.55 17.91 13.78
N ARG A 207 -10.19 16.94 13.15
CA ARG A 207 -11.54 16.48 13.51
C ARG A 207 -11.59 15.51 14.68
N VAL A 208 -10.49 14.87 14.98
CA VAL A 208 -10.36 13.95 16.12
C VAL A 208 -10.05 14.69 17.42
N GLY A 209 -9.59 15.95 17.35
CA GLY A 209 -9.25 16.77 18.50
C GLY A 209 -10.38 16.87 19.55
N ALA A 210 -10.00 17.07 20.80
CA ALA A 210 -10.94 17.23 21.89
C ALA A 210 -11.87 18.44 21.64
N GLY A 211 -13.19 18.23 21.73
CA GLY A 211 -14.19 19.28 21.50
C GLY A 211 -14.64 19.47 20.06
N SER A 212 -14.10 18.73 19.11
CA SER A 212 -14.60 18.77 17.72
C SER A 212 -16.05 18.27 17.63
N PRO A 213 -16.91 18.95 16.86
CA PRO A 213 -18.30 18.52 16.67
C PRO A 213 -18.38 17.16 15.98
N PRO A 214 -19.54 16.47 16.05
CA PRO A 214 -19.79 15.28 15.26
C PRO A 214 -19.58 15.54 13.77
N TRP A 215 -18.89 14.62 13.09
CA TRP A 215 -18.57 14.75 11.66
C TRP A 215 -18.84 13.46 10.91
N ARG A 216 -18.86 13.55 9.58
CA ARG A 216 -18.97 12.42 8.68
C ARG A 216 -17.85 12.46 7.65
N THR A 217 -17.58 11.34 7.02
CA THR A 217 -16.54 11.20 5.99
C THR A 217 -16.69 12.19 4.84
N GLU A 218 -17.93 12.56 4.50
CA GLU A 218 -18.20 13.51 3.45
C GLU A 218 -17.61 14.90 3.76
N SER A 219 -17.62 15.34 5.00
CA SER A 219 -17.00 16.61 5.39
C SER A 219 -15.47 16.59 5.26
N VAL A 220 -14.85 15.42 5.41
CA VAL A 220 -13.41 15.23 5.15
C VAL A 220 -13.14 15.28 3.65
N ARG A 221 -13.98 14.63 2.85
CA ARG A 221 -13.89 14.68 1.39
C ARG A 221 -14.00 16.10 0.85
N GLN A 222 -14.97 16.87 1.33
CA GLN A 222 -15.17 18.26 0.94
C GLN A 222 -13.97 19.17 1.28
N SER A 223 -13.28 18.91 2.39
CA SER A 223 -12.07 19.66 2.74
C SER A 223 -10.90 19.34 1.81
N LEU A 224 -10.84 18.11 1.27
CA LEU A 224 -9.75 17.66 0.41
C LEU A 224 -10.00 17.93 -1.08
N CYS A 225 -11.27 17.83 -1.49
CA CYS A 225 -11.72 18.07 -2.85
C CYS A 225 -12.88 19.06 -2.79
N PRO A 226 -12.62 20.38 -2.61
CA PRO A 226 -13.71 21.35 -2.67
C PRO A 226 -14.35 21.23 -4.05
N SER A 227 -15.63 20.85 -4.07
CA SER A 227 -16.40 20.88 -5.32
C SER A 227 -16.26 22.28 -5.89
N PRO A 228 -15.96 22.43 -7.19
CA PRO A 228 -16.04 23.74 -7.79
C PRO A 228 -17.44 24.27 -7.51
N VAL A 229 -17.53 25.42 -6.85
CA VAL A 229 -18.78 26.14 -6.72
C VAL A 229 -19.16 26.49 -8.16
N VAL A 230 -19.99 25.65 -8.76
CA VAL A 230 -20.70 26.04 -9.97
C VAL A 230 -21.59 27.20 -9.53
N ALA A 231 -21.10 28.40 -9.68
CA ALA A 231 -21.96 29.57 -9.59
C ALA A 231 -23.11 29.26 -10.57
N GLN A 232 -24.28 28.99 -10.04
CA GLN A 232 -25.49 28.98 -10.83
C GLN A 232 -25.63 30.43 -11.32
N VAL A 233 -25.02 30.71 -12.47
CA VAL A 233 -25.37 31.88 -13.25
C VAL A 233 -26.77 31.54 -13.71
N GLU A 234 -27.77 32.01 -12.97
CA GLU A 234 -29.13 32.05 -13.52
C GLU A 234 -29.01 32.83 -14.83
N PRO A 235 -29.27 32.17 -15.96
CA PRO A 235 -29.26 32.91 -17.21
C PRO A 235 -30.36 33.98 -17.08
N VAL A 236 -29.96 35.24 -16.98
CA VAL A 236 -30.89 36.34 -17.13
C VAL A 236 -31.38 36.24 -18.57
N VAL A 237 -32.50 35.55 -18.74
CA VAL A 237 -33.18 35.48 -20.03
C VAL A 237 -33.79 36.84 -20.27
N ASP A 238 -33.15 37.65 -21.10
CA ASP A 238 -33.73 38.93 -21.58
C ASP A 238 -34.89 38.60 -22.51
N LEU A 239 -36.09 38.65 -21.95
CA LEU A 239 -37.33 38.39 -22.69
C LEU A 239 -37.58 39.42 -23.81
N ALA A 240 -36.96 40.62 -23.75
CA ALA A 240 -37.04 41.61 -24.79
C ALA A 240 -36.48 41.10 -26.14
N VAL A 241 -35.55 40.17 -26.14
CA VAL A 241 -35.05 39.52 -27.36
C VAL A 241 -36.12 38.68 -28.04
N TYR A 242 -37.08 38.13 -27.29
CA TYR A 242 -38.19 37.35 -27.86
C TYR A 242 -39.32 38.27 -28.40
N ASP A 243 -39.48 39.46 -27.87
CA ASP A 243 -40.47 40.42 -28.37
C ASP A 243 -40.15 40.88 -29.80
N THR A 244 -38.88 40.88 -30.19
CA THR A 244 -38.49 41.19 -31.58
C THR A 244 -38.93 40.13 -32.60
N LEU A 245 -39.14 38.86 -32.14
CA LEU A 245 -39.62 37.76 -32.97
C LEU A 245 -41.14 37.83 -33.18
N LEU A 246 -41.88 38.47 -32.30
CA LEU A 246 -43.32 38.65 -32.39
C LEU A 246 -43.70 39.83 -33.22
N GLY A 247 -42.76 40.80 -33.45
CA GLY A 247 -42.96 42.01 -34.28
C GLY A 247 -42.67 41.82 -35.77
N GLY A 248 -42.21 40.68 -36.23
CA GLY A 248 -41.93 40.37 -37.63
C GLY A 248 -43.23 40.09 -38.40
N ALA A 249 -43.72 41.06 -39.15
CA ALA A 249 -44.84 40.87 -40.08
C ALA A 249 -44.52 39.73 -41.07
N LEU A 250 -45.41 38.78 -41.21
CA LEU A 250 -45.34 37.71 -42.22
C LEU A 250 -45.40 38.39 -43.61
N PRO A 251 -44.49 38.12 -44.53
CA PRO A 251 -44.62 38.63 -45.92
C PRO A 251 -45.86 38.01 -46.58
N GLY A 252 -46.71 38.91 -47.12
CA GLY A 252 -47.95 38.54 -47.69
C GLY A 252 -47.80 37.53 -48.83
N GLY A 253 -48.62 36.49 -48.80
CA GLY A 253 -48.74 35.52 -49.87
C GLY A 253 -49.45 36.14 -51.06
N GLU A 254 -48.73 36.24 -52.15
CA GLU A 254 -49.28 36.62 -53.47
C GLU A 254 -50.00 35.41 -54.06
N ALA A 255 -51.32 35.54 -54.20
CA ALA A 255 -52.17 34.55 -54.87
C ALA A 255 -51.94 34.58 -56.39
N ALA A 256 -51.29 33.58 -56.93
CA ALA A 256 -51.22 33.38 -58.38
C ALA A 256 -52.51 32.76 -58.87
N HIS A 257 -53.30 33.53 -59.62
CA HIS A 257 -54.42 33.10 -60.48
C HIS A 257 -53.81 32.36 -61.69
N VAL A 258 -54.22 31.13 -61.91
CA VAL A 258 -54.04 30.41 -63.18
C VAL A 258 -55.41 30.39 -63.90
N ALA A 259 -55.38 30.91 -65.10
CA ALA A 259 -56.40 30.67 -66.08
C ALA A 259 -56.19 29.36 -66.81
#